data_a67274f6176ce91fbc63b0d20182657c
#
_entry.id   a67274f6176ce91fbc63b0d20182657c
#
_cell.length_a   1.000
_cell.length_b   1.000
_cell.length_c   1.000
_cell.angle_alpha   90.00
_cell.angle_beta   90.00
_cell.angle_gamma   90.00
#
_symmetry.space_group_name_H-M   'P 1'
#
loop_
_entity.id
_entity.type
_entity.pdbx_description
1 polymer ?
#
loop_
_entity_poly.entity_id
_entity_poly.type
_entity_poly.pdbx_seq_one_letter_code
_entity_poly.pdbx_strand_id
1 'polypeptide(L)'
;TINLDYKTTRLKYSGILNPFQLGYSGRNGITYRQQLRFSKTFKKDRQLRFRPEVGFVFKRKELFFKFEGDWEYLPEKQGALSLSLGNTNQGYSSKIMNEINEQLKDSTFNFENLDLEYFKHYYIELKNQIELFNGFQMTTGISYHRRIPTRKSAIDPGDGVTEIINENYHDFIPTIGFSYTPRQYYWMDGYRKEYLYSYYPTISIEFGRAIPSVWKSSGNYGRVEADIHQSIYLGLSRRFNYHISGGLYTAQKSTYFADYRYFTRHNFPESWGGDDFGGVFHQLGSVWFNASDKYVQAHAMYESPFMLFQLFKPEATKHIISERFYLSQLWMPVKPSYTEIGYGFGNHIFNVAAFVGFDKLKYDGIGFKFAFELFQ
;
A
#
# COMPACT_ATOMS: atom_id res chain seq x y z
N THR A 1 2.16 -17.00 -23.78
CA THR A 1 0.82 -16.62 -23.29
C THR A 1 -0.23 -17.14 -24.25
N ILE A 2 -1.24 -17.80 -23.76
CA ILE A 2 -2.38 -18.30 -24.54
C ILE A 2 -3.53 -17.34 -24.28
N ASN A 3 -4.07 -16.75 -25.35
CA ASN A 3 -5.23 -15.86 -25.28
C ASN A 3 -6.39 -16.53 -26.02
N LEU A 4 -7.50 -16.69 -25.33
CA LEU A 4 -8.74 -17.20 -25.90
C LEU A 4 -9.82 -16.12 -25.70
N ASP A 5 -10.24 -15.53 -26.82
CA ASP A 5 -11.27 -14.50 -26.82
C ASP A 5 -12.51 -15.06 -27.53
N TYR A 6 -13.62 -15.16 -26.81
CA TYR A 6 -14.88 -15.60 -27.36
C TYR A 6 -16.01 -14.64 -26.93
N LYS A 7 -16.50 -13.84 -27.89
CA LYS A 7 -17.56 -12.84 -27.65
C LYS A 7 -17.23 -11.91 -26.47
N THR A 8 -17.91 -12.12 -25.35
CA THR A 8 -17.81 -11.31 -24.12
C THR A 8 -16.89 -11.94 -23.07
N THR A 9 -16.26 -13.07 -23.40
CA THR A 9 -15.41 -13.84 -22.47
C THR A 9 -13.97 -13.83 -22.96
N ARG A 10 -13.05 -13.49 -22.08
CA ARG A 10 -11.61 -13.51 -22.35
C ARG A 10 -10.91 -14.38 -21.32
N LEU A 11 -10.07 -15.26 -21.80
CA LEU A 11 -9.21 -16.10 -20.98
C LEU A 11 -7.77 -15.90 -21.42
N LYS A 12 -6.92 -15.48 -20.50
CA LYS A 12 -5.50 -15.31 -20.74
C LYS A 12 -4.71 -16.18 -19.76
N TYR A 13 -3.91 -17.08 -20.29
CA TYR A 13 -3.03 -17.94 -19.52
C TYR A 13 -1.58 -17.63 -19.81
N SER A 14 -0.77 -17.51 -18.76
CA SER A 14 0.64 -17.11 -18.87
C SER A 14 1.54 -18.10 -19.60
N GLY A 15 1.13 -19.39 -19.68
CA GLY A 15 1.91 -20.47 -20.28
C GLY A 15 2.97 -21.03 -19.33
N ILE A 16 3.21 -22.34 -19.43
CA ILE A 16 4.12 -23.06 -18.51
C ILE A 16 5.58 -22.64 -18.71
N LEU A 17 6.02 -22.47 -19.95
CA LEU A 17 7.43 -22.17 -20.31
C LEU A 17 7.72 -20.67 -20.44
N ASN A 18 6.91 -19.80 -19.88
CA ASN A 18 7.12 -18.37 -19.95
C ASN A 18 8.19 -17.93 -18.92
N PRO A 19 9.36 -17.42 -19.33
CA PRO A 19 10.43 -17.01 -18.41
C PRO A 19 10.01 -15.89 -17.46
N PHE A 20 9.03 -15.06 -17.82
CA PHE A 20 8.46 -14.01 -16.95
C PHE A 20 7.69 -14.59 -15.73
N GLN A 21 7.48 -15.91 -15.69
CA GLN A 21 6.91 -16.61 -14.54
C GLN A 21 7.97 -16.99 -13.50
N LEU A 22 9.24 -16.86 -13.82
CA LEU A 22 10.35 -17.02 -12.89
C LEU A 22 10.66 -15.67 -12.24
N GLY A 23 10.71 -15.66 -10.94
CA GLY A 23 11.15 -14.51 -10.16
C GLY A 23 12.33 -14.90 -9.27
N TYR A 24 13.17 -13.94 -8.94
CA TYR A 24 14.25 -14.13 -7.98
C TYR A 24 14.22 -13.02 -6.92
N SER A 25 14.37 -13.41 -5.68
CA SER A 25 14.63 -12.48 -4.58
C SER A 25 15.59 -13.11 -3.59
N GLY A 26 16.45 -12.31 -2.98
CA GLY A 26 17.44 -12.81 -1.99
C GLY A 26 16.81 -13.62 -0.86
N ARG A 27 15.58 -13.26 -0.49
CA ARG A 27 14.78 -13.91 0.54
C ARG A 27 14.16 -15.22 0.11
N ASN A 28 13.47 -15.24 -1.03
CA ASN A 28 12.73 -16.39 -1.51
C ASN A 28 13.56 -17.31 -2.42
N GLY A 29 14.72 -16.85 -2.87
CA GLY A 29 15.44 -17.51 -3.96
C GLY A 29 14.64 -17.47 -5.25
N ILE A 30 14.72 -18.53 -6.03
CA ILE A 30 13.93 -18.70 -7.24
C ILE A 30 12.47 -18.99 -6.86
N THR A 31 11.55 -18.31 -7.55
CA THR A 31 10.11 -18.55 -7.45
C THR A 31 9.56 -18.80 -8.84
N TYR A 32 8.66 -19.75 -8.95
CA TYR A 32 7.93 -20.00 -10.18
C TYR A 32 6.44 -19.82 -9.92
N ARG A 33 5.72 -19.10 -10.79
CA ARG A 33 4.30 -18.82 -10.65
C ARG A 33 3.53 -19.06 -11.93
N GLN A 34 2.29 -19.45 -11.78
CA GLN A 34 1.34 -19.59 -12.88
C GLN A 34 0.15 -18.69 -12.62
N GLN A 35 -0.25 -17.93 -13.63
CA GLN A 35 -1.35 -16.98 -13.54
C GLN A 35 -2.35 -17.23 -14.66
N LEU A 36 -3.61 -17.27 -14.29
CA LEU A 36 -4.76 -17.27 -15.19
C LEU A 36 -5.50 -15.95 -15.01
N ARG A 37 -5.94 -15.35 -16.09
CA ARG A 37 -6.84 -14.19 -16.07
C ARG A 37 -8.09 -14.54 -16.86
N PHE A 38 -9.19 -14.49 -16.19
CA PHE A 38 -10.51 -14.69 -16.78
C PHE A 38 -11.31 -13.41 -16.63
N SER A 39 -11.97 -12.97 -17.71
CA SER A 39 -12.91 -11.87 -17.65
C SER A 39 -14.13 -12.15 -18.51
N LYS A 40 -15.29 -11.79 -18.00
CA LYS A 40 -16.57 -11.92 -18.70
C LYS A 40 -17.38 -10.66 -18.53
N THR A 41 -17.86 -10.12 -19.64
CA THR A 41 -18.76 -8.97 -19.67
C THR A 41 -20.20 -9.47 -19.90
N PHE A 42 -21.10 -9.03 -19.04
CA PHE A 42 -22.52 -9.33 -19.10
C PHE A 42 -23.32 -8.14 -19.67
N LYS A 43 -24.62 -8.28 -19.76
CA LYS A 43 -25.53 -7.18 -20.12
C LYS A 43 -25.36 -5.99 -19.16
N LYS A 44 -25.55 -4.77 -19.68
CA LYS A 44 -25.38 -3.50 -18.94
C LYS A 44 -23.95 -3.31 -18.41
N ASP A 45 -22.93 -3.71 -19.17
CA ASP A 45 -21.50 -3.55 -18.88
C ASP A 45 -21.05 -4.10 -17.53
N ARG A 46 -21.83 -5.00 -16.92
CA ARG A 46 -21.39 -5.73 -15.72
C ARG A 46 -20.23 -6.63 -16.07
N GLN A 47 -19.20 -6.62 -15.24
CA GLN A 47 -17.97 -7.35 -15.52
C GLN A 47 -17.56 -8.23 -14.34
N LEU A 48 -17.21 -9.48 -14.65
CA LEU A 48 -16.64 -10.42 -13.70
C LEU A 48 -15.19 -10.70 -14.13
N ARG A 49 -14.27 -10.53 -13.23
CA ARG A 49 -12.83 -10.79 -13.43
C ARG A 49 -12.32 -11.73 -12.35
N PHE A 50 -11.57 -12.76 -12.75
CA PHE A 50 -10.85 -13.66 -11.84
C PHE A 50 -9.41 -13.75 -12.22
N ARG A 51 -8.53 -13.69 -11.23
CA ARG A 51 -7.07 -13.73 -11.36
C ARG A 51 -6.45 -14.68 -10.35
N PRO A 52 -6.65 -16.02 -10.51
CA PRO A 52 -5.94 -16.98 -9.70
C PRO A 52 -4.46 -17.03 -10.08
N GLU A 53 -3.62 -17.09 -9.07
CA GLU A 53 -2.19 -17.29 -9.16
C GLU A 53 -1.77 -18.40 -8.21
N VAL A 54 -0.96 -19.32 -8.68
CA VAL A 54 -0.35 -20.39 -7.87
C VAL A 54 1.13 -20.43 -8.19
N GLY A 55 1.96 -20.58 -7.18
CA GLY A 55 3.39 -20.64 -7.39
C GLY A 55 4.12 -21.43 -6.32
N PHE A 56 5.40 -21.67 -6.58
CA PHE A 56 6.28 -22.41 -5.71
C PHE A 56 7.57 -21.63 -5.43
N VAL A 57 7.94 -21.59 -4.16
CA VAL A 57 9.16 -20.95 -3.65
C VAL A 57 10.19 -22.06 -3.41
N PHE A 58 11.21 -22.19 -4.27
CA PHE A 58 12.15 -23.30 -4.22
C PHE A 58 13.02 -23.30 -2.96
N LYS A 59 13.53 -22.15 -2.52
CA LYS A 59 14.38 -22.06 -1.33
C LYS A 59 13.68 -22.54 -0.05
N ARG A 60 12.38 -22.33 0.05
CA ARG A 60 11.59 -22.71 1.22
C ARG A 60 10.75 -23.96 1.04
N LYS A 61 10.71 -24.50 -0.18
CA LYS A 61 9.87 -25.65 -0.57
C LYS A 61 8.40 -25.46 -0.23
N GLU A 62 7.87 -24.24 -0.52
CA GLU A 62 6.51 -23.85 -0.16
C GLU A 62 5.68 -23.47 -1.38
N LEU A 63 4.42 -23.92 -1.37
CA LEU A 63 3.40 -23.47 -2.31
C LEU A 63 2.78 -22.17 -1.81
N PHE A 64 2.60 -21.22 -2.71
CA PHE A 64 1.77 -20.06 -2.46
C PHE A 64 0.64 -19.97 -3.48
N PHE A 65 -0.44 -19.36 -3.07
CA PHE A 65 -1.57 -19.07 -3.94
C PHE A 65 -2.14 -17.70 -3.62
N LYS A 66 -2.68 -17.08 -4.65
CA LYS A 66 -3.41 -15.82 -4.56
C LYS A 66 -4.62 -15.91 -5.49
N PHE A 67 -5.74 -15.52 -5.01
CA PHE A 67 -6.97 -15.42 -5.79
C PHE A 67 -7.54 -14.01 -5.64
N GLU A 68 -7.77 -13.35 -6.75
CA GLU A 68 -8.45 -12.06 -6.82
C GLU A 68 -9.66 -12.21 -7.72
N GLY A 69 -10.82 -11.82 -7.22
CA GLY A 69 -12.08 -11.80 -7.95
C GLY A 69 -12.73 -10.44 -7.81
N ASP A 70 -13.11 -9.84 -8.94
CA ASP A 70 -13.80 -8.56 -8.98
C ASP A 70 -15.11 -8.73 -9.75
N TRP A 71 -16.20 -8.31 -9.16
CA TRP A 71 -17.52 -8.30 -9.79
C TRP A 71 -18.10 -6.89 -9.79
N GLU A 72 -18.07 -6.24 -10.93
CA GLU A 72 -18.73 -4.96 -11.19
C GLU A 72 -20.23 -5.24 -11.45
N TYR A 73 -21.02 -5.19 -10.38
CA TYR A 73 -22.44 -5.54 -10.44
C TYR A 73 -23.34 -4.37 -10.80
N LEU A 74 -22.89 -3.14 -10.56
CA LEU A 74 -23.63 -1.89 -10.83
C LEU A 74 -22.70 -0.80 -11.39
N PRO A 75 -22.27 -0.91 -12.68
CA PRO A 75 -21.29 -0.01 -13.27
C PRO A 75 -21.72 1.46 -13.29
N GLU A 76 -23.02 1.74 -13.42
CA GLU A 76 -23.58 3.11 -13.38
C GLU A 76 -23.42 3.83 -12.04
N LYS A 77 -23.22 3.07 -10.96
CA LYS A 77 -22.92 3.58 -9.61
C LYS A 77 -21.57 3.10 -9.10
N GLN A 78 -20.68 2.71 -9.99
CA GLN A 78 -19.37 2.16 -9.62
C GLN A 78 -19.46 1.06 -8.56
N GLY A 79 -20.59 0.31 -8.56
CA GLY A 79 -20.84 -0.77 -7.62
C GLY A 79 -19.99 -1.99 -7.97
N ALA A 80 -19.06 -2.35 -7.08
CA ALA A 80 -18.15 -3.46 -7.24
C ALA A 80 -17.97 -4.24 -5.95
N LEU A 81 -17.87 -5.56 -6.08
CA LEU A 81 -17.52 -6.49 -5.02
C LEU A 81 -16.19 -7.14 -5.36
N SER A 82 -15.20 -6.98 -4.49
CA SER A 82 -13.87 -7.55 -4.64
C SER A 82 -13.61 -8.58 -3.55
N LEU A 83 -13.15 -9.76 -3.95
CA LEU A 83 -12.69 -10.83 -3.08
C LEU A 83 -11.21 -11.07 -3.31
N SER A 84 -10.41 -11.00 -2.27
CA SER A 84 -9.00 -11.34 -2.30
C SER A 84 -8.72 -12.39 -1.23
N LEU A 85 -8.07 -13.47 -1.60
CA LEU A 85 -7.64 -14.49 -0.66
C LEU A 85 -6.30 -15.10 -1.09
N GLY A 86 -5.54 -15.53 -0.12
CA GLY A 86 -4.25 -16.15 -0.43
C GLY A 86 -3.41 -16.45 0.80
N ASN A 87 -2.25 -17.00 0.51
CA ASN A 87 -1.17 -17.10 1.46
C ASN A 87 0.04 -16.34 0.93
N THR A 88 0.60 -15.50 1.77
CA THR A 88 1.84 -14.81 1.50
C THR A 88 2.81 -15.04 2.64
N ASN A 89 4.10 -14.90 2.37
CA ASN A 89 5.07 -14.88 3.43
C ASN A 89 5.61 -13.46 3.54
N GLN A 90 5.19 -12.77 4.56
CA GLN A 90 5.73 -11.46 4.92
C GLN A 90 6.88 -11.66 5.89
N GLY A 91 7.99 -10.98 5.67
CA GLY A 91 9.11 -10.99 6.57
C GLY A 91 9.45 -9.60 7.01
N TYR A 92 9.95 -9.53 8.19
CA TYR A 92 10.59 -8.35 8.75
C TYR A 92 12.10 -8.62 8.76
N SER A 93 12.90 -7.63 8.40
CA SER A 93 14.35 -7.78 8.48
C SER A 93 14.82 -7.66 9.93
N SER A 94 15.93 -8.29 10.28
CA SER A 94 16.57 -8.12 11.59
C SER A 94 16.84 -6.65 11.93
N LYS A 95 17.10 -5.81 10.94
CA LYS A 95 17.22 -4.36 11.11
C LYS A 95 15.94 -3.72 11.65
N ILE A 96 14.77 -4.18 11.19
CA ILE A 96 13.47 -3.78 11.70
C ILE A 96 13.32 -4.14 13.18
N MET A 97 13.75 -5.33 13.55
CA MET A 97 13.62 -5.79 14.93
C MET A 97 14.50 -4.99 15.88
N ASN A 98 15.74 -4.68 15.47
CA ASN A 98 16.65 -3.87 16.28
C ASN A 98 16.10 -2.45 16.52
N GLU A 99 15.50 -1.83 15.49
CA GLU A 99 14.88 -0.51 15.63
C GLU A 99 13.61 -0.55 16.50
N ILE A 100 12.80 -1.62 16.43
CA ILE A 100 11.68 -1.84 17.35
C ILE A 100 12.18 -1.96 18.79
N ASN A 101 13.22 -2.75 19.01
CA ASN A 101 13.82 -2.92 20.33
C ASN A 101 14.39 -1.61 20.89
N GLU A 102 15.00 -0.78 20.05
CA GLU A 102 15.50 0.54 20.49
C GLU A 102 14.36 1.47 20.93
N GLN A 103 13.21 1.40 20.26
CA GLN A 103 12.04 2.22 20.60
C GLN A 103 11.29 1.73 21.84
N LEU A 104 11.34 0.44 22.11
CA LEU A 104 10.65 -0.21 23.22
C LEU A 104 11.59 -0.47 24.42
N LYS A 105 12.70 0.24 24.54
CA LYS A 105 13.69 0.08 25.62
C LYS A 105 13.12 0.14 27.02
N ASP A 106 11.98 0.80 27.22
CA ASP A 106 11.30 0.91 28.49
C ASP A 106 10.26 -0.22 28.71
N SER A 107 10.07 -1.11 27.74
CA SER A 107 9.17 -2.24 27.88
C SER A 107 9.95 -3.51 28.24
N THR A 108 9.38 -4.31 29.12
CA THR A 108 9.93 -5.63 29.50
C THR A 108 9.88 -6.66 28.37
N PHE A 109 9.52 -6.23 27.17
CA PHE A 109 9.32 -7.06 26.00
C PHE A 109 10.59 -7.07 25.15
N ASN A 110 11.33 -8.18 25.13
CA ASN A 110 12.52 -8.34 24.33
C ASN A 110 12.19 -9.03 23.00
N PHE A 111 12.20 -8.25 21.92
CA PHE A 111 11.96 -8.75 20.57
C PHE A 111 13.15 -9.50 19.95
N GLU A 112 14.34 -9.47 20.54
CA GLU A 112 15.53 -10.17 20.02
C GLU A 112 15.34 -11.70 20.04
N ASN A 113 14.53 -12.20 20.97
CA ASN A 113 14.18 -13.61 21.06
C ASN A 113 13.03 -14.02 20.15
N LEU A 114 12.38 -13.07 19.45
CA LEU A 114 11.37 -13.34 18.44
C LEU A 114 12.06 -13.47 17.09
N ASP A 115 12.21 -14.67 16.59
CA ASP A 115 12.60 -14.89 15.19
C ASP A 115 11.43 -14.56 14.26
N LEU A 116 11.10 -13.26 14.22
CA LEU A 116 10.00 -12.70 13.43
C LEU A 116 10.42 -12.35 12.00
N GLU A 117 11.57 -12.83 11.54
CA GLU A 117 11.99 -12.63 10.15
C GLU A 117 10.95 -13.14 9.16
N TYR A 118 10.12 -14.09 9.59
CA TYR A 118 9.05 -14.66 8.79
C TYR A 118 7.82 -15.00 9.59
N PHE A 119 6.67 -14.62 9.07
CA PHE A 119 5.41 -15.26 9.43
C PHE A 119 4.65 -15.68 8.15
N LYS A 120 3.99 -16.82 8.23
CA LYS A 120 3.03 -17.25 7.20
C LYS A 120 1.77 -16.44 7.37
N HIS A 121 1.34 -15.77 6.33
CA HIS A 121 0.16 -14.94 6.34
C HIS A 121 -0.90 -15.53 5.41
N TYR A 122 -2.00 -15.94 5.98
CA TYR A 122 -3.21 -16.32 5.26
C TYR A 122 -4.23 -15.20 5.42
N TYR A 123 -4.87 -14.81 4.34
CA TYR A 123 -5.85 -13.74 4.40
C TYR A 123 -7.06 -14.02 3.49
N ILE A 124 -8.19 -13.48 3.90
CA ILE A 124 -9.44 -13.38 3.13
C ILE A 124 -9.95 -11.96 3.34
N GLU A 125 -10.15 -11.25 2.24
CA GLU A 125 -10.66 -9.89 2.24
C GLU A 125 -11.81 -9.79 1.26
N LEU A 126 -12.96 -9.34 1.75
CA LEU A 126 -14.14 -9.04 0.95
C LEU A 126 -14.42 -7.55 1.07
N LYS A 127 -14.47 -6.86 -0.05
CA LYS A 127 -14.70 -5.41 -0.12
C LYS A 127 -15.84 -5.12 -1.09
N ASN A 128 -16.81 -4.35 -0.65
CA ASN A 128 -17.84 -3.79 -1.50
C ASN A 128 -17.70 -2.28 -1.56
N GLN A 129 -17.79 -1.73 -2.77
CA GLN A 129 -17.78 -0.31 -3.03
C GLN A 129 -19.00 0.07 -3.84
N ILE A 130 -19.63 1.19 -3.51
CA ILE A 130 -20.77 1.71 -4.25
C ILE A 130 -20.84 3.23 -4.13
N GLU A 131 -21.19 3.88 -5.24
CA GLU A 131 -21.53 5.30 -5.24
C GLU A 131 -22.99 5.49 -4.82
N LEU A 132 -23.23 6.23 -3.72
CA LEU A 132 -24.57 6.52 -3.23
C LEU A 132 -25.19 7.70 -3.99
N PHE A 133 -24.40 8.76 -4.18
CA PHE A 133 -24.71 9.90 -5.05
C PHE A 133 -23.43 10.44 -5.65
N ASN A 134 -23.53 11.28 -6.68
CA ASN A 134 -22.38 11.72 -7.46
C ASN A 134 -21.21 12.23 -6.60
N GLY A 135 -20.07 11.55 -6.71
CA GLY A 135 -18.85 11.84 -5.97
C GLY A 135 -18.84 11.32 -4.53
N PHE A 136 -19.93 10.72 -4.02
CA PHE A 136 -19.95 10.14 -2.68
C PHE A 136 -19.99 8.62 -2.76
N GLN A 137 -18.89 7.99 -2.37
CA GLN A 137 -18.71 6.56 -2.36
C GLN A 137 -18.70 6.00 -0.94
N MET A 138 -19.35 4.87 -0.77
CA MET A 138 -19.28 4.06 0.45
C MET A 138 -18.52 2.78 0.15
N THR A 139 -17.61 2.44 1.02
CA THR A 139 -16.87 1.19 1.00
C THR A 139 -17.18 0.42 2.28
N THR A 140 -17.54 -0.84 2.16
CA THR A 140 -17.65 -1.76 3.29
C THR A 140 -16.75 -2.95 3.08
N GLY A 141 -16.11 -3.42 4.13
CA GLY A 141 -15.17 -4.53 4.02
C GLY A 141 -15.22 -5.46 5.22
N ILE A 142 -14.78 -6.67 4.99
CA ILE A 142 -14.51 -7.66 6.03
C ILE A 142 -13.17 -8.29 5.68
N SER A 143 -12.22 -8.25 6.59
CA SER A 143 -10.95 -8.94 6.45
C SER A 143 -10.71 -9.92 7.60
N TYR A 144 -10.12 -11.04 7.25
CA TYR A 144 -9.64 -12.03 8.20
C TYR A 144 -8.21 -12.38 7.86
N HIS A 145 -7.33 -12.25 8.84
CA HIS A 145 -5.92 -12.55 8.69
C HIS A 145 -5.50 -13.59 9.73
N ARG A 146 -4.73 -14.56 9.29
CA ARG A 146 -4.06 -15.54 10.15
C ARG A 146 -2.57 -15.44 9.93
N ARG A 147 -1.83 -15.11 10.98
CA ARG A 147 -0.37 -14.96 10.96
C ARG A 147 0.24 -16.03 11.85
N ILE A 148 1.12 -16.83 11.28
CA ILE A 148 1.76 -17.97 11.95
C ILE A 148 3.26 -17.73 11.95
N PRO A 149 3.91 -17.55 13.11
CA PRO A 149 5.35 -17.46 13.22
C PRO A 149 6.02 -18.72 12.64
N THR A 150 7.10 -18.56 11.88
CA THR A 150 7.80 -19.70 11.26
C THR A 150 8.76 -20.40 12.21
N ARG A 151 9.24 -19.73 13.25
CA ARG A 151 9.99 -20.33 14.33
C ARG A 151 9.30 -20.06 15.67
N LYS A 152 9.21 -21.07 16.50
CA LYS A 152 8.80 -20.96 17.88
C LYS A 152 10.07 -20.85 18.72
N SER A 153 10.36 -19.70 19.27
CA SER A 153 11.42 -19.57 20.27
C SER A 153 10.91 -20.18 21.58
N ALA A 154 11.54 -21.24 22.05
CA ALA A 154 11.37 -21.71 23.39
C ALA A 154 12.21 -20.79 24.29
N ILE A 155 11.60 -20.04 25.18
CA ILE A 155 12.27 -19.25 26.19
C ILE A 155 12.33 -20.08 27.47
N ASP A 156 13.54 -20.21 28.00
CA ASP A 156 13.76 -20.93 29.26
C ASP A 156 13.18 -20.11 30.42
N PRO A 157 12.29 -20.69 31.26
CA PRO A 157 11.62 -19.97 32.35
C PRO A 157 12.55 -19.46 33.45
N GLY A 158 13.86 -19.70 33.36
CA GLY A 158 14.83 -19.39 34.44
C GLY A 158 15.27 -17.94 34.57
N ASP A 159 15.11 -17.11 33.54
CA ASP A 159 15.73 -15.76 33.49
C ASP A 159 14.78 -14.58 33.70
N GLY A 160 13.60 -14.79 34.24
CA GLY A 160 12.69 -13.69 34.60
C GLY A 160 12.09 -12.94 33.42
N VAL A 161 12.27 -13.42 32.22
CA VAL A 161 11.68 -12.88 30.97
C VAL A 161 10.27 -13.46 30.83
N THR A 162 9.30 -12.59 30.73
CA THR A 162 7.91 -12.97 30.48
C THR A 162 7.84 -13.78 29.19
N GLU A 163 7.21 -14.95 29.28
CA GLU A 163 7.01 -15.88 28.18
C GLU A 163 6.41 -15.17 26.95
N ILE A 164 7.21 -14.94 25.93
CA ILE A 164 6.70 -14.46 24.65
C ILE A 164 6.19 -15.66 23.89
N ILE A 165 4.92 -15.91 24.04
CA ILE A 165 4.24 -16.98 23.34
C ILE A 165 4.16 -16.58 21.87
N ASN A 166 4.89 -17.28 21.00
CA ASN A 166 4.71 -17.22 19.55
C ASN A 166 3.39 -17.88 19.17
N GLU A 167 2.29 -17.28 19.61
CA GLU A 167 0.96 -17.73 19.27
C GLU A 167 0.59 -17.32 17.86
N ASN A 168 -0.23 -18.14 17.23
CA ASN A 168 -0.86 -17.76 15.98
C ASN A 168 -1.74 -16.54 16.23
N TYR A 169 -1.45 -15.46 15.54
CA TYR A 169 -2.26 -14.25 15.63
C TYR A 169 -3.36 -14.29 14.57
N HIS A 170 -4.58 -14.08 15.00
CA HIS A 170 -5.75 -14.00 14.13
C HIS A 170 -6.44 -12.67 14.33
N ASP A 171 -6.86 -12.03 13.26
CA ASP A 171 -7.71 -10.84 13.34
C ASP A 171 -8.90 -10.94 12.40
N PHE A 172 -10.03 -10.44 12.88
CA PHE A 172 -11.25 -10.27 12.13
C PHE A 172 -11.66 -8.80 12.21
N ILE A 173 -11.62 -8.12 11.05
CA ILE A 173 -11.75 -6.66 10.99
C ILE A 173 -12.84 -6.29 9.97
N PRO A 174 -14.08 -6.01 10.41
CA PRO A 174 -15.01 -5.25 9.61
C PRO A 174 -14.55 -3.80 9.47
N THR A 175 -14.73 -3.24 8.27
CA THR A 175 -14.40 -1.86 7.92
C THR A 175 -15.58 -1.18 7.24
N ILE A 176 -15.70 0.10 7.46
CA ILE A 176 -16.59 0.99 6.70
C ILE A 176 -15.85 2.28 6.38
N GLY A 177 -15.92 2.70 5.14
CA GLY A 177 -15.29 3.92 4.66
C GLY A 177 -16.25 4.75 3.83
N PHE A 178 -16.00 6.04 3.82
CA PHE A 178 -16.71 7.01 3.01
C PHE A 178 -15.70 7.91 2.32
N SER A 179 -15.93 8.19 1.05
CA SER A 179 -15.11 9.11 0.26
C SER A 179 -16.04 10.08 -0.47
N TYR A 180 -15.71 11.37 -0.43
CA TYR A 180 -16.50 12.39 -1.06
C TYR A 180 -15.65 13.38 -1.85
N THR A 181 -15.96 13.50 -3.12
CA THR A 181 -15.39 14.50 -4.03
C THR A 181 -16.51 15.43 -4.50
N PRO A 182 -16.58 16.67 -3.98
CA PRO A 182 -17.62 17.61 -4.39
C PRO A 182 -17.57 17.90 -5.89
N ARG A 183 -18.74 18.06 -6.52
CA ARG A 183 -18.86 18.41 -7.94
C ARG A 183 -17.98 17.55 -8.85
N GLN A 184 -17.98 16.23 -8.62
CA GLN A 184 -17.25 15.27 -9.43
C GLN A 184 -17.81 15.26 -10.85
N TYR A 185 -16.99 15.61 -11.84
CA TYR A 185 -17.32 15.45 -13.25
C TYR A 185 -17.14 14.01 -13.66
N TYR A 186 -18.06 13.52 -14.47
CA TYR A 186 -18.03 12.15 -14.98
C TYR A 186 -18.61 12.10 -16.39
N TRP A 187 -18.33 11.02 -17.09
CA TRP A 187 -18.97 10.65 -18.35
C TRP A 187 -19.53 9.24 -18.25
N MET A 188 -20.45 8.92 -19.15
CA MET A 188 -21.02 7.59 -19.24
C MET A 188 -20.50 6.91 -20.51
N ASP A 189 -19.81 5.78 -20.34
CA ASP A 189 -19.47 4.86 -21.41
C ASP A 189 -20.42 3.66 -21.36
N GLY A 190 -21.45 3.71 -22.20
CA GLY A 190 -22.56 2.78 -22.09
C GLY A 190 -23.25 2.90 -20.72
N TYR A 191 -23.22 1.81 -19.94
CA TYR A 191 -23.74 1.78 -18.57
C TYR A 191 -22.67 2.07 -17.52
N ARG A 192 -21.42 2.28 -17.90
CA ARG A 192 -20.30 2.51 -16.99
C ARG A 192 -20.11 3.99 -16.73
N LYS A 193 -20.07 4.36 -15.46
CA LYS A 193 -19.73 5.71 -15.00
C LYS A 193 -18.23 5.83 -14.77
N GLU A 194 -17.60 6.73 -15.49
CA GLU A 194 -16.16 7.02 -15.37
C GLU A 194 -15.96 8.44 -14.84
N TYR A 195 -15.22 8.56 -13.73
CA TYR A 195 -14.85 9.85 -13.19
C TYR A 195 -13.79 10.52 -14.04
N LEU A 196 -13.94 11.82 -14.26
CA LEU A 196 -12.98 12.64 -15.00
C LEU A 196 -12.10 13.43 -14.02
N TYR A 197 -12.63 14.54 -13.53
CA TYR A 197 -11.90 15.42 -12.61
C TYR A 197 -12.86 16.14 -11.68
N SER A 198 -12.30 16.76 -10.65
CA SER A 198 -12.99 17.75 -9.82
C SER A 198 -12.03 18.87 -9.47
N TYR A 199 -12.57 20.09 -9.31
CA TYR A 199 -11.82 21.23 -8.77
C TYR A 199 -11.76 21.26 -7.25
N TYR A 200 -12.34 20.27 -6.60
CA TYR A 200 -12.40 20.14 -5.14
C TYR A 200 -11.59 18.94 -4.67
N PRO A 201 -11.09 18.98 -3.44
CA PRO A 201 -10.41 17.84 -2.86
C PRO A 201 -11.35 16.65 -2.67
N THR A 202 -10.76 15.46 -2.68
CA THR A 202 -11.40 14.26 -2.18
C THR A 202 -11.12 14.14 -0.70
N ILE A 203 -12.16 13.93 0.08
CA ILE A 203 -12.09 13.72 1.53
C ILE A 203 -12.56 12.30 1.81
N SER A 204 -11.78 11.52 2.55
CA SER A 204 -12.14 10.15 2.90
C SER A 204 -12.00 9.92 4.40
N ILE A 205 -12.81 9.02 4.91
CA ILE A 205 -12.73 8.53 6.28
C ILE A 205 -12.99 7.02 6.29
N GLU A 206 -12.18 6.27 7.01
CA GLU A 206 -12.34 4.83 7.18
C GLU A 206 -12.34 4.46 8.67
N PHE A 207 -13.25 3.58 9.04
CA PHE A 207 -13.37 3.00 10.37
C PHE A 207 -13.14 1.50 10.27
N GLY A 208 -12.30 0.97 11.13
CA GLY A 208 -12.06 -0.47 11.27
C GLY A 208 -12.10 -0.89 12.73
N ARG A 209 -12.60 -2.09 13.00
CA ARG A 209 -12.64 -2.65 14.35
C ARG A 209 -12.21 -4.10 14.33
N ALA A 210 -11.06 -4.40 14.94
CA ALA A 210 -10.67 -5.78 15.22
C ALA A 210 -11.54 -6.32 16.36
N ILE A 211 -12.29 -7.38 16.08
CA ILE A 211 -13.25 -7.97 17.02
C ILE A 211 -12.66 -9.26 17.57
N PRO A 212 -12.42 -9.33 18.90
CA PRO A 212 -11.90 -10.55 19.53
C PRO A 212 -12.94 -11.68 19.53
N SER A 213 -12.45 -12.90 19.61
CA SER A 213 -13.24 -14.14 19.71
C SER A 213 -13.96 -14.60 18.45
N VAL A 214 -14.21 -13.72 17.45
CA VAL A 214 -14.79 -14.12 16.17
C VAL A 214 -13.73 -14.90 15.38
N TRP A 215 -14.06 -16.14 14.99
CA TRP A 215 -13.13 -17.06 14.30
C TRP A 215 -11.75 -17.17 14.96
N LYS A 216 -11.74 -17.20 16.30
CA LYS A 216 -10.52 -17.20 17.12
C LYS A 216 -9.66 -15.94 16.99
N SER A 217 -10.26 -14.81 16.61
CA SER A 217 -9.55 -13.53 16.55
C SER A 217 -9.00 -13.15 17.92
N SER A 218 -7.73 -12.82 17.97
CA SER A 218 -7.03 -12.28 19.14
C SER A 218 -6.88 -10.77 19.08
N GLY A 219 -7.05 -10.16 17.90
CA GLY A 219 -7.00 -8.71 17.71
C GLY A 219 -8.14 -7.98 18.43
N ASN A 220 -7.80 -6.93 19.18
CA ASN A 220 -8.77 -6.10 19.88
C ASN A 220 -8.33 -4.65 19.87
N TYR A 221 -8.66 -3.94 18.81
CA TYR A 221 -8.38 -2.51 18.62
C TYR A 221 -9.38 -1.87 17.67
N GLY A 222 -9.54 -0.57 17.76
CA GLY A 222 -10.24 0.24 16.76
C GLY A 222 -9.26 1.09 15.95
N ARG A 223 -9.60 1.40 14.72
CA ARG A 223 -8.84 2.29 13.85
C ARG A 223 -9.77 3.27 13.15
N VAL A 224 -9.39 4.54 13.17
CA VAL A 224 -10.04 5.60 12.40
C VAL A 224 -8.94 6.28 11.60
N GLU A 225 -9.10 6.32 10.30
CA GLU A 225 -8.17 7.02 9.40
C GLU A 225 -8.98 8.00 8.55
N ALA A 226 -8.43 9.19 8.35
CA ALA A 226 -9.01 10.21 7.49
C ALA A 226 -7.94 10.78 6.57
N ASP A 227 -8.32 11.11 5.35
CA ASP A 227 -7.43 11.75 4.40
C ASP A 227 -8.14 12.82 3.58
N ILE A 228 -7.35 13.77 3.09
CA ILE A 228 -7.73 14.76 2.10
C ILE A 228 -6.63 14.87 1.06
N HIS A 229 -6.98 14.74 -0.20
CA HIS A 229 -6.05 14.88 -1.30
C HIS A 229 -6.64 15.59 -2.51
N GLN A 230 -5.76 16.21 -3.28
CA GLN A 230 -6.15 16.88 -4.53
C GLN A 230 -4.95 17.03 -5.46
N SER A 231 -5.23 16.99 -6.76
CA SER A 231 -4.33 17.41 -7.83
C SER A 231 -4.82 18.70 -8.45
N ILE A 232 -4.04 19.77 -8.35
CA ILE A 232 -4.37 21.10 -8.86
C ILE A 232 -3.51 21.37 -10.10
N TYR A 233 -4.14 21.54 -11.23
CA TYR A 233 -3.47 21.92 -12.46
C TYR A 233 -3.31 23.44 -12.51
N LEU A 234 -2.05 23.90 -12.52
CA LEU A 234 -1.66 25.32 -12.54
C LEU A 234 -1.32 25.79 -13.95
N GLY A 235 -2.05 25.30 -14.95
CA GLY A 235 -1.83 25.50 -16.38
C GLY A 235 -1.61 24.19 -17.11
N LEU A 236 -1.07 24.26 -18.34
CA LEU A 236 -0.94 23.08 -19.21
C LEU A 236 0.12 22.06 -18.74
N SER A 237 1.17 22.51 -18.05
CA SER A 237 2.34 21.69 -17.74
C SER A 237 2.80 21.79 -16.29
N ARG A 238 2.02 22.45 -15.44
CA ARG A 238 2.33 22.58 -14.01
C ARG A 238 1.24 21.93 -13.18
N ARG A 239 1.65 21.17 -12.15
CA ARG A 239 0.74 20.47 -11.27
C ARG A 239 1.21 20.57 -9.84
N PHE A 240 0.27 20.79 -8.94
CA PHE A 240 0.48 20.72 -7.51
C PHE A 240 -0.41 19.64 -6.92
N ASN A 241 0.20 18.63 -6.33
CA ASN A 241 -0.49 17.55 -5.63
C ASN A 241 -0.26 17.70 -4.13
N TYR A 242 -1.29 17.50 -3.36
CA TYR A 242 -1.14 17.38 -1.91
C TYR A 242 -1.99 16.24 -1.37
N HIS A 243 -1.52 15.67 -0.29
CA HIS A 243 -2.20 14.65 0.47
C HIS A 243 -1.90 14.81 1.96
N ILE A 244 -2.93 14.93 2.76
CA ILE A 244 -2.85 15.04 4.21
C ILE A 244 -3.69 13.91 4.77
N SER A 245 -3.12 13.08 5.64
CA SER A 245 -3.85 12.00 6.29
C SER A 245 -3.48 11.88 7.75
N GLY A 246 -4.39 11.34 8.53
CA GLY A 246 -4.19 11.07 9.93
C GLY A 246 -4.90 9.80 10.37
N GLY A 247 -4.35 9.15 11.38
CA GLY A 247 -4.92 7.94 11.94
C GLY A 247 -4.93 7.98 13.45
N LEU A 248 -5.97 7.40 14.02
CA LEU A 248 -6.17 7.23 15.45
C LEU A 248 -6.51 5.77 15.73
N TYR A 249 -5.71 5.13 16.57
CA TYR A 249 -5.96 3.79 17.07
C TYR A 249 -6.56 3.86 18.46
N THR A 250 -7.67 3.20 18.64
CA THR A 250 -8.45 3.22 19.89
C THR A 250 -8.58 1.85 20.50
N ALA A 251 -8.78 1.80 21.82
CA ALA A 251 -9.01 0.55 22.56
C ALA A 251 -7.97 -0.55 22.25
N GLN A 252 -6.70 -0.18 22.20
CA GLN A 252 -5.58 -1.08 21.88
C GLN A 252 -5.30 -2.04 23.03
N LYS A 253 -6.10 -3.11 23.16
CA LYS A 253 -5.88 -4.16 24.15
C LYS A 253 -5.01 -5.29 23.62
N SER A 254 -5.09 -5.57 22.33
CA SER A 254 -4.28 -6.57 21.64
C SER A 254 -4.12 -6.15 20.19
N THR A 255 -2.93 -5.70 19.82
CA THR A 255 -2.54 -5.34 18.47
C THR A 255 -1.31 -6.16 18.08
N TYR A 256 -1.18 -6.43 16.80
CA TYR A 256 0.00 -7.06 16.23
C TYR A 256 0.78 -6.03 15.42
N PHE A 257 2.11 -6.07 15.45
CA PHE A 257 2.92 -5.08 14.77
C PHE A 257 2.63 -4.98 13.24
N ALA A 258 2.14 -6.06 12.63
CA ALA A 258 1.73 -6.04 11.23
C ALA A 258 0.45 -5.22 10.95
N ASP A 259 -0.29 -4.85 12.00
CA ASP A 259 -1.51 -4.05 11.90
C ASP A 259 -1.21 -2.54 11.92
N TYR A 260 0.04 -2.17 12.24
CA TYR A 260 0.46 -0.78 12.28
C TYR A 260 0.63 -0.18 10.88
N ARG A 261 0.53 1.14 10.79
CA ARG A 261 0.71 1.89 9.56
C ARG A 261 2.18 1.96 9.16
N TYR A 262 2.47 1.67 7.89
CA TYR A 262 3.80 1.82 7.32
C TYR A 262 3.86 3.05 6.43
N PHE A 263 4.63 4.06 6.82
CA PHE A 263 4.73 5.33 6.10
C PHE A 263 5.64 5.29 4.87
N THR A 264 6.51 4.28 4.77
CA THR A 264 7.41 4.09 3.62
C THR A 264 6.78 3.34 2.46
N ARG A 265 5.50 2.98 2.57
CA ARG A 265 4.74 2.29 1.51
C ARG A 265 3.68 3.22 0.95
N HIS A 266 3.40 3.07 -0.34
CA HIS A 266 2.23 3.68 -0.93
C HIS A 266 0.98 3.10 -0.28
N ASN A 267 0.34 3.91 0.52
CA ASN A 267 -0.90 3.55 1.20
C ASN A 267 -2.14 4.04 0.44
N PHE A 268 -1.93 4.70 -0.69
CA PHE A 268 -2.97 5.27 -1.51
C PHE A 268 -3.15 4.43 -2.77
N PRO A 269 -4.39 4.23 -3.21
CA PRO A 269 -4.69 3.40 -4.38
C PRO A 269 -4.16 3.99 -5.68
N GLU A 270 -3.80 5.28 -5.70
CA GLU A 270 -3.41 6.00 -6.90
C GLU A 270 -2.03 6.64 -6.72
N SER A 271 -1.13 6.31 -7.66
CA SER A 271 0.07 7.10 -7.85
C SER A 271 -0.34 8.51 -8.31
N TRP A 272 0.37 9.53 -7.86
CA TRP A 272 0.11 10.91 -8.28
C TRP A 272 0.45 11.11 -9.77
N GLY A 273 -0.45 10.63 -10.65
CA GLY A 273 -0.37 10.87 -12.08
C GLY A 273 0.91 10.35 -12.75
N GLY A 274 1.34 9.14 -12.39
CA GLY A 274 2.54 8.53 -12.95
C GLY A 274 3.85 8.97 -12.28
N ASP A 275 3.78 9.60 -11.11
CA ASP A 275 4.96 9.86 -10.30
C ASP A 275 5.31 8.64 -9.44
N ASP A 276 6.57 8.20 -9.52
CA ASP A 276 7.07 7.01 -8.84
C ASP A 276 7.44 7.26 -7.37
N PHE A 277 7.57 8.52 -6.97
CA PHE A 277 8.19 8.89 -5.69
C PHE A 277 7.27 9.67 -4.74
N GLY A 278 6.17 10.22 -5.22
CA GLY A 278 5.28 11.04 -4.39
C GLY A 278 4.49 10.22 -3.35
N GLY A 279 4.10 10.85 -2.25
CA GLY A 279 3.16 10.29 -1.28
C GLY A 279 3.74 9.27 -0.31
N VAL A 280 5.07 9.13 -0.23
CA VAL A 280 5.77 8.26 0.73
C VAL A 280 7.02 8.92 1.29
N PHE A 281 7.49 8.42 2.43
CA PHE A 281 8.79 8.80 2.99
C PHE A 281 9.89 7.88 2.45
N HIS A 282 11.02 8.45 2.06
CA HIS A 282 12.13 7.73 1.43
C HIS A 282 13.34 7.54 2.35
N GLN A 283 13.56 8.46 3.29
CA GLN A 283 14.66 8.43 4.24
C GLN A 283 14.24 7.96 5.63
N LEU A 284 12.93 7.99 5.89
CA LEU A 284 12.37 7.35 7.06
C LEU A 284 12.73 5.86 6.99
N GLY A 285 13.38 5.30 7.99
CA GLY A 285 13.81 3.90 8.02
C GLY A 285 12.66 2.98 7.61
N SER A 286 12.95 1.89 6.90
CA SER A 286 11.94 0.96 6.36
C SER A 286 11.02 0.34 7.42
N VAL A 287 11.24 0.68 8.64
CA VAL A 287 10.68 0.14 9.87
C VAL A 287 9.81 1.10 10.63
N TRP A 288 9.79 2.37 10.22
CA TRP A 288 8.91 3.32 10.88
C TRP A 288 7.47 2.95 10.58
N PHE A 289 6.74 2.64 11.62
CA PHE A 289 5.33 2.33 11.60
C PHE A 289 4.64 3.08 12.74
N ASN A 290 3.35 3.28 12.66
CA ASN A 290 2.60 3.87 13.73
C ASN A 290 2.46 2.87 14.90
N ALA A 291 3.47 2.83 15.75
CA ALA A 291 3.44 2.07 17.00
C ALA A 291 2.65 2.79 18.09
N SER A 292 2.23 4.02 17.85
CA SER A 292 1.48 4.85 18.76
C SER A 292 -0.01 4.89 18.39
N ASP A 293 -0.78 5.47 19.24
CA ASP A 293 -2.24 5.59 19.11
C ASP A 293 -2.68 6.66 18.13
N LYS A 294 -1.77 7.47 17.57
CA LYS A 294 -2.11 8.55 16.61
C LYS A 294 -0.94 8.98 15.74
N TYR A 295 -1.23 9.41 14.53
CA TYR A 295 -0.30 10.06 13.62
C TYR A 295 -1.00 11.07 12.72
N VAL A 296 -0.24 12.00 12.17
CA VAL A 296 -0.62 12.87 11.05
C VAL A 296 0.55 12.89 10.07
N GLN A 297 0.25 12.76 8.78
CA GLN A 297 1.23 12.89 7.71
C GLN A 297 0.72 13.85 6.64
N ALA A 298 1.62 14.56 6.01
CA ALA A 298 1.33 15.45 4.89
C ALA A 298 2.39 15.28 3.81
N HIS A 299 1.96 15.21 2.58
CA HIS A 299 2.82 15.15 1.41
C HIS A 299 2.39 16.23 0.42
N ALA A 300 3.35 16.90 -0.17
CA ALA A 300 3.13 17.86 -1.25
C ALA A 300 4.14 17.61 -2.36
N MET A 301 3.70 17.74 -3.60
CA MET A 301 4.55 17.67 -4.78
C MET A 301 4.17 18.80 -5.74
N TYR A 302 5.17 19.53 -6.17
CA TYR A 302 5.04 20.50 -7.25
C TYR A 302 5.79 20.02 -8.48
N GLU A 303 5.13 19.90 -9.60
CA GLU A 303 5.68 19.49 -10.87
C GLU A 303 5.66 20.65 -11.88
N SER A 304 6.75 20.87 -12.55
CA SER A 304 6.89 21.86 -13.61
C SER A 304 7.95 21.40 -14.62
N PRO A 305 7.79 21.67 -15.92
CA PRO A 305 8.82 21.32 -16.91
C PRO A 305 10.11 22.12 -16.76
N PHE A 306 10.05 23.27 -16.09
CA PHE A 306 11.18 24.19 -15.97
C PHE A 306 11.22 24.83 -14.57
N MET A 307 12.14 24.35 -13.72
CA MET A 307 12.45 24.95 -12.42
C MET A 307 13.94 25.30 -12.36
N LEU A 308 14.80 24.33 -12.02
CA LEU A 308 16.22 24.53 -11.92
C LEU A 308 16.96 24.35 -13.27
N PHE A 309 16.47 23.44 -14.10
CA PHE A 309 17.10 23.15 -15.40
C PHE A 309 17.01 24.30 -16.40
N GLN A 310 16.09 25.24 -16.22
CA GLN A 310 16.09 26.48 -17.02
C GLN A 310 17.35 27.33 -16.83
N LEU A 311 18.10 27.11 -15.73
CA LEU A 311 19.37 27.79 -15.46
C LEU A 311 20.56 27.19 -16.23
N PHE A 312 20.37 26.00 -16.82
CA PHE A 312 21.38 25.30 -17.59
C PHE A 312 21.17 25.52 -19.09
N LYS A 313 22.20 25.19 -19.88
CA LYS A 313 22.11 25.31 -21.33
C LYS A 313 21.02 24.38 -21.90
N PRO A 314 20.29 24.81 -22.94
CA PRO A 314 19.20 24.03 -23.56
C PRO A 314 19.58 22.60 -23.97
N GLU A 315 20.84 22.39 -24.36
CA GLU A 315 21.34 21.09 -24.82
C GLU A 315 21.38 20.05 -23.67
N ALA A 316 21.68 20.48 -22.43
CA ALA A 316 21.73 19.60 -21.28
C ALA A 316 20.32 19.20 -20.78
N THR A 317 19.32 20.01 -21.12
CA THR A 317 17.93 19.83 -20.62
C THR A 317 16.99 19.20 -21.64
N LYS A 318 17.47 18.95 -22.87
CA LYS A 318 16.66 18.49 -24.01
C LYS A 318 15.86 17.19 -23.76
N HIS A 319 16.34 16.36 -22.84
CA HIS A 319 15.73 15.06 -22.52
C HIS A 319 14.93 15.06 -21.21
N ILE A 320 14.87 16.19 -20.50
CA ILE A 320 14.12 16.32 -19.26
C ILE A 320 12.78 16.96 -19.56
N ILE A 321 11.71 16.24 -19.24
CA ILE A 321 10.34 16.67 -19.52
C ILE A 321 9.71 17.33 -18.31
N SER A 322 10.03 16.84 -17.10
CA SER A 322 9.48 17.39 -15.86
C SER A 322 10.50 17.40 -14.72
N GLU A 323 10.39 18.42 -13.91
CA GLU A 323 11.08 18.56 -12.64
C GLU A 323 10.04 18.54 -11.52
N ARG A 324 10.37 17.93 -10.39
CA ARG A 324 9.46 17.74 -9.26
C ARG A 324 10.14 18.13 -7.97
N PHE A 325 9.42 18.90 -7.16
CA PHE A 325 9.83 19.23 -5.79
C PHE A 325 8.88 18.52 -4.84
N TYR A 326 9.44 17.83 -3.84
CA TYR A 326 8.70 17.06 -2.85
C TYR A 326 8.91 17.63 -1.46
N LEU A 327 7.83 17.68 -0.70
CA LEU A 327 7.83 18.02 0.71
C LEU A 327 6.95 17.04 1.45
N SER A 328 7.49 16.35 2.44
CA SER A 328 6.77 15.39 3.26
C SER A 328 7.01 15.68 4.74
N GLN A 329 5.95 15.58 5.52
CA GLN A 329 5.98 15.83 6.96
C GLN A 329 5.24 14.74 7.72
N LEU A 330 5.82 14.26 8.83
CA LEU A 330 5.21 13.28 9.73
C LEU A 330 5.23 13.79 11.16
N TRP A 331 4.10 13.63 11.83
CA TRP A 331 3.94 13.86 13.27
C TRP A 331 3.39 12.61 13.93
N MET A 332 4.10 12.08 14.89
CA MET A 332 3.62 11.02 15.78
C MET A 332 4.32 11.13 17.13
N PRO A 333 3.78 10.56 18.22
CA PRO A 333 4.34 10.69 19.56
C PRO A 333 5.82 10.25 19.66
N VAL A 334 6.19 9.14 19.03
CA VAL A 334 7.57 8.61 19.03
C VAL A 334 8.52 9.50 18.21
N LYS A 335 8.04 10.10 17.12
CA LYS A 335 8.80 11.00 16.24
C LYS A 335 7.98 12.26 15.99
N PRO A 336 8.06 13.25 16.91
CA PRO A 336 7.12 14.38 16.93
C PRO A 336 7.26 15.34 15.74
N SER A 337 8.35 15.31 15.01
CA SER A 337 8.49 16.13 13.80
C SER A 337 9.56 15.53 12.91
N TYR A 338 9.13 14.92 11.82
CA TYR A 338 10.02 14.40 10.78
C TYR A 338 9.66 15.03 9.45
N THR A 339 10.64 15.58 8.76
CA THR A 339 10.48 16.29 7.48
C THR A 339 11.38 15.69 6.42
N GLU A 340 10.84 15.44 5.24
CA GLU A 340 11.66 15.13 4.06
C GLU A 340 11.44 16.18 2.97
N ILE A 341 12.53 16.60 2.36
CA ILE A 341 12.55 17.47 1.19
C ILE A 341 13.19 16.68 0.06
N GLY A 342 12.56 16.68 -1.09
CA GLY A 342 13.07 15.98 -2.27
C GLY A 342 13.05 16.85 -3.51
N TYR A 343 13.96 16.55 -4.41
CA TYR A 343 13.98 17.11 -5.76
C TYR A 343 14.23 15.99 -6.75
N GLY A 344 13.41 15.93 -7.78
CA GLY A 344 13.50 14.93 -8.83
C GLY A 344 13.31 15.53 -10.22
N PHE A 345 13.79 14.79 -11.21
CA PHE A 345 13.60 15.09 -12.60
C PHE A 345 13.57 13.82 -13.44
N GLY A 346 12.94 13.91 -14.58
CA GLY A 346 12.85 12.74 -15.45
C GLY A 346 12.09 12.97 -16.74
N ASN A 347 11.85 11.86 -17.39
CA ASN A 347 11.04 11.75 -18.60
C ASN A 347 10.21 10.46 -18.55
N HIS A 348 9.62 10.05 -19.68
CA HIS A 348 8.82 8.83 -19.78
C HIS A 348 9.62 7.53 -19.62
N ILE A 349 10.96 7.58 -19.69
CA ILE A 349 11.85 6.41 -19.65
C ILE A 349 12.50 6.27 -18.28
N PHE A 350 12.90 7.38 -17.68
CA PHE A 350 13.58 7.38 -16.40
C PHE A 350 13.12 8.52 -15.49
N ASN A 351 13.11 8.26 -14.20
CA ASN A 351 12.92 9.23 -13.13
C ASN A 351 14.05 9.09 -12.10
N VAL A 352 14.60 10.21 -11.68
CA VAL A 352 15.66 10.29 -10.66
C VAL A 352 15.24 11.30 -9.62
N ALA A 353 15.40 10.98 -8.34
CA ALA A 353 15.14 11.92 -7.26
C ALA A 353 16.14 11.75 -6.11
N ALA A 354 16.45 12.87 -5.45
CA ALA A 354 17.21 12.93 -4.21
C ALA A 354 16.30 13.42 -3.09
N PHE A 355 16.42 12.80 -1.91
CA PHE A 355 15.64 13.14 -0.72
C PHE A 355 16.56 13.37 0.46
N VAL A 356 16.28 14.39 1.25
CA VAL A 356 16.98 14.72 2.49
C VAL A 356 15.99 14.68 3.64
N GLY A 357 16.29 13.88 4.65
CA GLY A 357 15.50 13.73 5.86
C GLY A 357 16.01 14.61 7.01
N PHE A 358 15.07 15.11 7.82
CA PHE A 358 15.34 15.91 9.02
C PHE A 358 14.47 15.41 10.17
N ASP A 359 15.09 15.11 11.30
CA ASP A 359 14.41 14.84 12.56
C ASP A 359 14.53 16.05 13.47
N LYS A 360 13.41 16.70 13.80
CA LYS A 360 13.37 17.94 14.60
C LYS A 360 14.37 19.00 14.08
N LEU A 361 14.41 19.20 12.75
CA LEU A 361 15.34 20.10 12.05
C LEU A 361 16.82 19.67 12.06
N LYS A 362 17.17 18.53 12.64
CA LYS A 362 18.51 17.96 12.51
C LYS A 362 18.57 17.07 11.28
N TYR A 363 19.65 17.16 10.53
CA TYR A 363 19.90 16.28 9.40
C TYR A 363 19.91 14.82 9.84
N ASP A 364 19.10 13.99 9.16
CA ASP A 364 18.93 12.56 9.44
C ASP A 364 19.58 11.69 8.37
N GLY A 365 19.51 12.11 7.11
CA GLY A 365 20.10 11.37 6.00
C GLY A 365 19.78 11.92 4.63
N ILE A 366 20.49 11.42 3.63
CA ILE A 366 20.24 11.69 2.21
C ILE A 366 20.17 10.37 1.45
N GLY A 367 19.31 10.28 0.49
CA GLY A 367 19.20 9.12 -0.40
C GLY A 367 18.71 9.46 -1.78
N PHE A 368 19.02 8.56 -2.70
CA PHE A 368 18.69 8.70 -4.11
C PHE A 368 17.74 7.59 -4.53
N LYS A 369 16.82 7.93 -5.41
CA LYS A 369 15.85 6.99 -5.99
C LYS A 369 15.93 7.05 -7.50
N PHE A 370 15.79 5.88 -8.12
CA PHE A 370 15.79 5.72 -9.56
C PHE A 370 14.62 4.84 -9.95
N ALA A 371 13.89 5.23 -10.96
CA ALA A 371 12.88 4.42 -11.62
C ALA A 371 13.16 4.40 -13.13
N PHE A 372 13.03 3.22 -13.72
CA PHE A 372 13.17 3.02 -15.16
C PHE A 372 11.98 2.23 -15.68
N GLU A 373 11.29 2.79 -16.67
CA GLU A 373 10.30 2.07 -17.48
C GLU A 373 10.95 1.56 -18.75
N LEU A 374 11.32 0.28 -18.76
CA LEU A 374 12.00 -0.32 -19.91
C LEU A 374 11.05 -0.78 -21.01
N PHE A 375 9.75 -1.03 -20.70
CA PHE A 375 8.73 -1.44 -21.70
C PHE A 375 7.33 -1.14 -21.15
N GLN A 376 6.55 -0.38 -21.88
CA GLN A 376 5.09 -0.33 -21.75
C GLN A 376 4.42 -1.39 -22.63
#